data_0741665f0f0ff9d073035416cf9fc321
#
_entry.id   0741665f0f0ff9d073035416cf9fc321
#
_cell.length_a   1.000
_cell.length_b   1.000
_cell.length_c   1.000
_cell.angle_alpha   90.00
_cell.angle_beta   90.00
_cell.angle_gamma   90.00
#
_symmetry.space_group_name_H-M   'P 1'
#
loop_
_entity.id
_entity.type
_entity.pdbx_description
1 polymer ?
#
loop_
_entity_poly.entity_id
_entity_poly.type
_entity_poly.pdbx_seq_one_letter_code
_entity_poly.pdbx_strand_id
1 'polypeptide(L)'
;MSGKRVLALYGALLFCFAAVVCRLYWLCSDTDYGARAAAQSVVTLHLPARRGNFYDHRGQLLTGQTTRWMALCVPGEGSYARLFAYTDAAGQATLYQKRNAASPFLLEVDRDVSALGVSCWPAARRSSAAPLAVQLLGYLDGEGHGAAGLEAAFDELLTGSGAGDTLLCTVNAQGKLRAEPVLT
;
A
#
# COMPACT_ATOMS: atom_id res chain seq x y z
N MET A 1 -36.35 28.08 -46.36
CA MET A 1 -35.68 26.79 -46.39
C MET A 1 -36.70 25.72 -46.72
N SER A 2 -36.47 24.83 -47.69
CA SER A 2 -37.43 23.80 -48.08
C SER A 2 -37.65 22.82 -46.94
N GLY A 3 -38.90 22.52 -46.55
CA GLY A 3 -39.25 21.59 -45.46
C GLY A 3 -38.58 20.23 -45.57
N LYS A 4 -38.27 19.79 -46.80
CA LYS A 4 -37.50 18.56 -47.04
C LYS A 4 -36.05 18.59 -46.48
N ARG A 5 -35.39 19.76 -46.50
CA ARG A 5 -34.03 19.93 -45.95
C ARG A 5 -34.06 19.91 -44.43
N VAL A 6 -35.08 20.51 -43.82
CA VAL A 6 -35.25 20.47 -42.35
C VAL A 6 -35.52 19.06 -41.87
N LEU A 7 -36.38 18.30 -42.58
CA LEU A 7 -36.67 16.91 -42.24
C LEU A 7 -35.45 16.01 -42.41
N ALA A 8 -34.63 16.22 -43.44
CA ALA A 8 -33.39 15.48 -43.65
C ALA A 8 -32.38 15.75 -42.53
N LEU A 9 -32.25 17.01 -42.10
CA LEU A 9 -31.36 17.37 -40.96
C LEU A 9 -31.85 16.73 -39.65
N TYR A 10 -33.16 16.71 -39.43
CA TYR A 10 -33.73 16.08 -38.23
C TYR A 10 -33.52 14.56 -38.23
N GLY A 11 -33.68 13.93 -39.39
CA GLY A 11 -33.39 12.49 -39.56
C GLY A 11 -31.91 12.16 -39.33
N ALA A 12 -30.99 12.98 -39.85
CA ALA A 12 -29.56 12.80 -39.61
C ALA A 12 -29.18 12.97 -38.13
N LEU A 13 -29.81 13.94 -37.44
CA LEU A 13 -29.56 14.16 -36.01
C LEU A 13 -30.06 12.97 -35.18
N LEU A 14 -31.26 12.45 -35.46
CA LEU A 14 -31.81 11.28 -34.80
C LEU A 14 -30.95 10.04 -35.02
N PHE A 15 -30.47 9.86 -36.26
CA PHE A 15 -29.57 8.75 -36.57
C PHE A 15 -28.25 8.83 -35.80
N CYS A 16 -27.62 10.02 -35.73
CA CYS A 16 -26.41 10.23 -34.92
C CYS A 16 -26.69 9.96 -33.44
N PHE A 17 -27.81 10.43 -32.92
CA PHE A 17 -28.16 10.18 -31.52
C PHE A 17 -28.36 8.68 -31.24
N ALA A 18 -29.07 7.97 -32.11
CA ALA A 18 -29.28 6.53 -32.01
C ALA A 18 -27.92 5.77 -32.06
N ALA A 19 -27.02 6.17 -32.93
CA ALA A 19 -25.68 5.57 -33.04
C ALA A 19 -24.88 5.78 -31.76
N VAL A 20 -24.95 6.97 -31.14
CA VAL A 20 -24.29 7.22 -29.82
C VAL A 20 -24.91 6.37 -28.73
N VAL A 21 -26.22 6.25 -28.67
CA VAL A 21 -26.90 5.42 -27.66
C VAL A 21 -26.55 3.94 -27.84
N CYS A 22 -26.54 3.42 -29.07
CA CYS A 22 -26.11 2.06 -29.36
C CYS A 22 -24.63 1.83 -28.95
N ARG A 23 -23.77 2.80 -29.23
CA ARG A 23 -22.36 2.73 -28.85
C ARG A 23 -22.18 2.71 -27.34
N LEU A 24 -22.90 3.56 -26.61
CA LEU A 24 -22.88 3.58 -25.15
C LEU A 24 -23.41 2.28 -24.55
N TYR A 25 -24.52 1.78 -25.09
CA TYR A 25 -25.08 0.49 -24.66
C TYR A 25 -24.07 -0.64 -24.84
N TRP A 26 -23.42 -0.71 -26.01
CA TRP A 26 -22.39 -1.72 -26.28
C TRP A 26 -21.20 -1.59 -25.33
N LEU A 27 -20.76 -0.35 -25.06
CA LEU A 27 -19.65 -0.11 -24.13
C LEU A 27 -20.02 -0.50 -22.68
N CYS A 28 -21.25 -0.22 -22.24
CA CYS A 28 -21.71 -0.60 -20.89
C CYS A 28 -21.98 -2.10 -20.75
N SER A 29 -22.27 -2.79 -21.85
CA SER A 29 -22.51 -4.24 -21.86
C SER A 29 -21.21 -5.06 -21.91
N ASP A 30 -20.08 -4.42 -22.20
CA ASP A 30 -18.78 -5.08 -22.25
C ASP A 30 -18.25 -5.27 -20.81
N THR A 31 -18.30 -6.51 -20.33
CA THR A 31 -17.84 -6.92 -18.99
C THR A 31 -16.33 -6.70 -18.78
N ASP A 32 -15.56 -6.61 -19.85
CA ASP A 32 -14.10 -6.45 -19.81
C ASP A 32 -13.70 -5.07 -19.27
N TYR A 33 -14.47 -4.01 -19.57
CA TYR A 33 -14.23 -2.67 -19.00
C TYR A 33 -14.49 -2.63 -17.50
N GLY A 34 -15.50 -3.35 -17.01
CA GLY A 34 -15.77 -3.47 -15.57
C GLY A 34 -14.63 -4.17 -14.83
N ALA A 35 -14.13 -5.26 -15.38
CA ALA A 35 -13.00 -6.01 -14.82
C ALA A 35 -11.71 -5.17 -14.81
N ARG A 36 -11.42 -4.45 -15.89
CA ARG A 36 -10.26 -3.54 -15.98
C ARG A 36 -10.37 -2.38 -14.99
N ALA A 37 -11.53 -1.77 -14.87
CA ALA A 37 -11.76 -0.71 -13.88
C ALA A 37 -11.60 -1.23 -12.44
N ALA A 38 -12.08 -2.44 -12.15
CA ALA A 38 -11.89 -3.09 -10.86
C ALA A 38 -10.40 -3.35 -10.59
N ALA A 39 -9.67 -3.87 -11.56
CA ALA A 39 -8.23 -4.12 -11.43
C ALA A 39 -7.43 -2.82 -11.20
N GLN A 40 -7.80 -1.72 -11.86
CA GLN A 40 -7.17 -0.41 -11.67
C GLN A 40 -7.51 0.24 -10.32
N SER A 41 -8.58 -0.20 -9.66
CA SER A 41 -8.99 0.33 -8.35
C SER A 41 -8.29 -0.36 -7.17
N VAL A 42 -7.48 -1.40 -7.41
CA VAL A 42 -6.75 -2.11 -6.35
C VAL A 42 -5.33 -1.58 -6.25
N VAL A 43 -4.98 -1.09 -5.07
CA VAL A 43 -3.62 -0.70 -4.70
C VAL A 43 -3.06 -1.79 -3.80
N THR A 44 -1.94 -2.36 -4.20
CA THR A 44 -1.22 -3.37 -3.44
C THR A 44 -0.12 -2.70 -2.63
N LEU A 45 -0.15 -2.88 -1.31
CA LEU A 45 0.87 -2.38 -0.39
C LEU A 45 1.55 -3.57 0.28
N HIS A 46 2.87 -3.57 0.36
CA HIS A 46 3.62 -4.63 1.00
C HIS A 46 3.97 -4.22 2.43
N LEU A 47 3.58 -5.05 3.38
CA LEU A 47 4.04 -4.93 4.77
C LEU A 47 5.46 -5.51 4.87
N PRO A 48 6.33 -4.93 5.70
CA PRO A 48 7.66 -5.48 5.91
C PRO A 48 7.59 -6.94 6.37
N ALA A 49 8.30 -7.82 5.69
CA ALA A 49 8.37 -9.21 6.07
C ALA A 49 9.00 -9.36 7.47
N ARG A 50 8.52 -10.32 8.23
CA ARG A 50 9.14 -10.69 9.50
C ARG A 50 10.43 -11.44 9.21
N ARG A 51 11.55 -10.87 9.64
CA ARG A 51 12.85 -11.53 9.53
C ARG A 51 13.02 -12.56 10.63
N GLY A 52 13.53 -13.74 10.32
CA GLY A 52 13.88 -14.80 11.26
C GLY A 52 14.90 -14.32 12.31
N ASN A 53 15.00 -15.00 13.44
CA ASN A 53 15.86 -14.62 14.55
C ASN A 53 17.01 -15.61 14.77
N PHE A 54 18.10 -15.13 15.33
CA PHE A 54 19.16 -15.98 15.87
C PHE A 54 18.93 -16.24 17.35
N TYR A 55 19.13 -17.48 17.75
CA TYR A 55 19.04 -17.94 19.12
C TYR A 55 20.35 -18.62 19.54
N ASP A 56 20.68 -18.53 20.82
CA ASP A 56 21.78 -19.32 21.38
C ASP A 56 21.35 -20.78 21.60
N HIS A 57 22.29 -21.61 22.06
CA HIS A 57 22.06 -23.04 22.38
C HIS A 57 21.03 -23.25 23.52
N ARG A 58 20.68 -22.21 24.27
CA ARG A 58 19.69 -22.22 25.35
C ARG A 58 18.33 -21.66 24.88
N GLY A 59 18.20 -21.29 23.61
CA GLY A 59 17.00 -20.68 23.07
C GLY A 59 16.84 -19.20 23.43
N GLN A 60 17.90 -18.54 23.89
CA GLN A 60 17.88 -17.10 24.15
C GLN A 60 18.07 -16.34 22.85
N LEU A 61 17.25 -15.30 22.68
CA LEU A 61 17.29 -14.46 21.49
C LEU A 61 18.58 -13.62 21.47
N LEU A 62 19.37 -13.79 20.41
CA LEU A 62 20.60 -13.03 20.19
C LEU A 62 20.37 -11.72 19.41
N THR A 63 19.27 -11.65 18.68
CA THR A 63 18.91 -10.49 17.85
C THR A 63 17.82 -9.68 18.52
N GLY A 64 18.03 -8.36 18.66
CA GLY A 64 16.98 -7.46 19.15
C GLY A 64 15.84 -7.35 18.15
N GLN A 65 14.61 -7.40 18.65
CA GLN A 65 13.41 -7.06 17.88
C GLN A 65 12.65 -5.95 18.60
N THR A 66 12.19 -4.97 17.83
CA THR A 66 11.21 -3.99 18.29
C THR A 66 9.94 -4.11 17.45
N THR A 67 8.80 -4.08 18.11
CA THR A 67 7.53 -3.99 17.41
C THR A 67 7.33 -2.54 17.00
N ARG A 68 7.18 -2.33 15.71
CA ARG A 68 6.72 -1.08 15.11
C ARG A 68 5.35 -1.31 14.51
N TRP A 69 4.66 -0.27 14.17
CA TRP A 69 3.32 -0.35 13.59
C TRP A 69 3.32 0.31 12.23
N MET A 70 2.63 -0.32 11.27
CA MET A 70 2.43 0.24 9.94
C MET A 70 1.01 0.77 9.85
N ALA A 71 0.87 2.09 9.79
CA ALA A 71 -0.40 2.78 9.68
C ALA A 71 -0.73 3.07 8.21
N LEU A 72 -1.97 2.84 7.81
CA LEU A 72 -2.44 3.13 6.47
C LEU A 72 -2.86 4.59 6.36
N CYS A 73 -2.10 5.37 5.60
CA CYS A 73 -2.42 6.75 5.27
C CYS A 73 -3.31 6.81 4.04
N VAL A 74 -4.53 7.29 4.21
CA VAL A 74 -5.50 7.47 3.11
C VAL A 74 -5.57 8.96 2.74
N PRO A 75 -5.41 9.32 1.46
CA PRO A 75 -5.49 10.70 1.01
C PRO A 75 -6.83 11.37 1.36
N GLY A 76 -6.79 12.60 1.86
CA GLY A 76 -7.99 13.41 2.11
C GLY A 76 -8.80 13.06 3.36
N GLU A 77 -8.39 12.09 4.18
CA GLU A 77 -9.10 11.69 5.41
C GLU A 77 -8.56 12.36 6.70
N GLY A 78 -7.66 13.31 6.57
CA GLY A 78 -7.02 13.96 7.72
C GLY A 78 -6.08 13.03 8.51
N SER A 79 -5.78 11.85 8.00
CA SER A 79 -4.86 10.88 8.60
C SER A 79 -3.47 11.47 8.80
N TYR A 80 -3.03 12.35 7.93
CA TYR A 80 -1.74 13.03 8.04
C TYR A 80 -1.57 13.78 9.36
N ALA A 81 -2.54 14.63 9.72
CA ALA A 81 -2.47 15.40 10.95
C ALA A 81 -2.54 14.51 12.20
N ARG A 82 -3.30 13.42 12.13
CA ARG A 82 -3.43 12.47 13.23
C ARG A 82 -2.15 11.66 13.47
N LEU A 83 -1.42 11.33 12.41
CA LEU A 83 -0.23 10.47 12.47
C LEU A 83 1.06 11.23 12.72
N PHE A 84 1.07 12.55 12.50
CA PHE A 84 2.28 13.36 12.59
C PHE A 84 2.98 13.29 13.96
N ALA A 85 2.21 13.17 15.05
CA ALA A 85 2.73 13.05 16.41
C ALA A 85 3.22 11.64 16.78
N TYR A 86 2.94 10.62 15.95
CA TYR A 86 3.21 9.21 16.25
C TYR A 86 4.29 8.61 15.34
N THR A 87 4.96 9.45 14.57
CA THR A 87 6.01 9.02 13.65
C THR A 87 7.30 9.82 13.90
N ASP A 88 8.43 9.26 13.52
CA ASP A 88 9.73 9.90 13.61
C ASP A 88 9.92 11.01 12.55
N ALA A 89 11.09 11.66 12.57
CA ALA A 89 11.41 12.73 11.61
C ALA A 89 11.37 12.26 10.15
N ALA A 90 11.75 11.00 9.87
CA ALA A 90 11.71 10.42 8.54
C ALA A 90 10.26 10.21 8.07
N GLY A 91 9.40 9.71 8.95
CA GLY A 91 7.98 9.55 8.69
C GLY A 91 7.26 10.89 8.50
N GLN A 92 7.61 11.91 9.29
CA GLN A 92 7.11 13.29 9.11
C GLN A 92 7.50 13.85 7.74
N ALA A 93 8.73 13.65 7.31
CA ALA A 93 9.17 14.03 5.97
C ALA A 93 8.39 13.29 4.88
N THR A 94 8.13 12.00 5.06
CA THR A 94 7.32 11.18 4.16
C THR A 94 5.88 11.70 4.07
N LEU A 95 5.26 12.02 5.21
CA LEU A 95 3.94 12.64 5.27
C LEU A 95 3.90 13.95 4.48
N TYR A 96 4.89 14.79 4.67
CA TYR A 96 4.99 16.08 3.97
C TYR A 96 5.14 15.90 2.46
N GLN A 97 6.02 15.00 2.02
CA GLN A 97 6.23 14.69 0.60
C GLN A 97 4.98 14.10 -0.06
N LYS A 98 4.30 13.20 0.65
CA LYS A 98 3.11 12.49 0.15
C LYS A 98 1.79 13.18 0.48
N ARG A 99 1.80 14.44 0.95
CA ARG A 99 0.58 15.18 1.31
C ARG A 99 -0.47 15.26 0.20
N ASN A 100 -0.02 15.26 -1.06
CA ASN A 100 -0.87 15.31 -2.25
C ASN A 100 -0.89 13.96 -2.99
N ALA A 101 -0.58 12.87 -2.30
CA ALA A 101 -0.63 11.54 -2.92
C ALA A 101 -2.04 11.22 -3.41
N ALA A 102 -2.13 10.59 -4.58
CA ALA A 102 -3.40 10.14 -5.15
C ALA A 102 -3.80 8.72 -4.70
N SER A 103 -2.91 8.03 -3.99
CA SER A 103 -3.11 6.64 -3.54
C SER A 103 -2.72 6.50 -2.06
N PRO A 104 -3.34 5.54 -1.34
CA PRO A 104 -2.93 5.23 0.02
C PRO A 104 -1.50 4.70 0.07
N PHE A 105 -0.84 4.89 1.21
CA PHE A 105 0.51 4.39 1.48
C PHE A 105 0.65 4.00 2.95
N LEU A 106 1.65 3.18 3.24
CA LEU A 106 1.99 2.77 4.60
C LEU A 106 2.99 3.76 5.24
N LEU A 107 2.80 4.02 6.52
CA LEU A 107 3.67 4.84 7.35
C LEU A 107 4.04 4.08 8.62
N GLU A 108 5.32 4.06 8.96
CA GLU A 108 5.78 3.52 10.24
C GLU A 108 5.44 4.47 11.38
N VAL A 109 4.82 3.93 12.44
CA VAL A 109 4.46 4.66 13.66
C VAL A 109 4.96 3.91 14.90
N ASP A 110 5.14 4.63 15.99
CA ASP A 110 5.76 4.11 17.22
C ASP A 110 4.83 3.24 18.06
N ARG A 111 3.53 3.34 17.85
CA ARG A 111 2.50 2.60 18.60
C ARG A 111 1.26 2.32 17.77
N ASP A 112 0.37 1.52 18.32
CA ASP A 112 -0.97 1.29 17.75
C ASP A 112 -1.79 2.60 17.73
N VAL A 113 -2.23 2.98 16.54
CA VAL A 113 -3.04 4.17 16.28
C VAL A 113 -4.47 3.83 15.83
N SER A 114 -4.89 2.59 15.97
CA SER A 114 -6.24 2.14 15.58
C SER A 114 -7.36 2.92 16.30
N ALA A 115 -7.11 3.34 17.53
CA ALA A 115 -8.01 4.20 18.29
C ALA A 115 -8.29 5.57 17.64
N LEU A 116 -7.42 6.01 16.71
CA LEU A 116 -7.62 7.23 15.93
C LEU A 116 -8.44 7.01 14.65
N GLY A 117 -8.97 5.80 14.45
CA GLY A 117 -9.69 5.43 13.23
C GLY A 117 -8.78 5.22 12.01
N VAL A 118 -7.51 4.88 12.24
CA VAL A 118 -6.53 4.57 11.20
C VAL A 118 -6.21 3.09 11.28
N SER A 119 -6.37 2.35 10.18
CA SER A 119 -5.99 0.95 10.14
C SER A 119 -4.48 0.81 10.30
N CYS A 120 -4.04 -0.06 11.22
CA CYS A 120 -2.62 -0.31 11.44
C CYS A 120 -2.35 -1.79 11.75
N TRP A 121 -1.13 -2.23 11.43
CA TRP A 121 -0.66 -3.60 11.58
C TRP A 121 0.69 -3.62 12.26
N PRO A 122 0.94 -4.60 13.16
CA PRO A 122 2.25 -4.74 13.79
C PRO A 122 3.28 -5.21 12.76
N ALA A 123 4.42 -4.54 12.74
CA ALA A 123 5.58 -4.90 11.94
C ALA A 123 6.77 -5.12 12.88
N ALA A 124 7.43 -6.26 12.76
CA ALA A 124 8.63 -6.54 13.51
C ALA A 124 9.84 -5.90 12.79
N ARG A 125 10.58 -5.07 13.50
CA ARG A 125 11.84 -4.50 13.02
C ARG A 125 13.00 -5.00 13.87
N ARG A 126 14.11 -5.37 13.21
CA ARG A 126 15.37 -5.62 13.92
C ARG A 126 15.80 -4.37 14.67
N SER A 127 16.14 -4.54 15.95
CA SER A 127 16.71 -3.47 16.74
C SER A 127 18.22 -3.66 16.86
N SER A 128 18.97 -2.60 16.57
CA SER A 128 20.42 -2.54 16.81
C SER A 128 20.76 -2.02 18.22
N ALA A 129 19.76 -1.81 19.08
CA ALA A 129 19.95 -1.09 20.35
C ALA A 129 20.84 -1.83 21.38
N ALA A 130 21.03 -3.15 21.26
CA ALA A 130 21.99 -3.91 22.05
C ALA A 130 22.41 -5.19 21.30
N PRO A 131 23.21 -5.10 20.24
CA PRO A 131 23.61 -6.28 19.51
C PRO A 131 24.64 -7.08 20.33
N LEU A 132 24.22 -8.23 20.83
CA LEU A 132 25.14 -9.23 21.32
C LEU A 132 25.99 -9.70 20.13
N ALA A 133 27.32 -9.64 20.28
CA ALA A 133 28.26 -10.13 19.26
C ALA A 133 28.06 -9.54 17.83
N VAL A 134 27.95 -8.21 17.69
CA VAL A 134 27.80 -7.51 16.40
C VAL A 134 28.78 -7.97 15.34
N GLN A 135 30.00 -8.25 15.73
CA GLN A 135 31.06 -8.71 14.83
C GLN A 135 30.76 -10.09 14.22
N LEU A 136 30.03 -10.95 14.93
CA LEU A 136 29.64 -12.27 14.48
C LEU A 136 28.29 -12.23 13.75
N LEU A 137 27.30 -11.60 14.39
CA LEU A 137 25.94 -11.50 13.83
C LEU A 137 25.91 -10.61 12.59
N GLY A 138 26.69 -9.54 12.57
CA GLY A 138 26.69 -8.58 11.49
C GLY A 138 25.59 -7.52 11.63
N TYR A 139 25.23 -6.91 10.52
CA TYR A 139 24.22 -5.85 10.46
C TYR A 139 23.44 -5.92 9.16
N LEU A 140 22.30 -5.21 9.14
CA LEU A 140 21.44 -5.08 7.97
C LEU A 140 21.74 -3.77 7.26
N ASP A 141 21.51 -3.75 5.95
CA ASP A 141 21.48 -2.52 5.15
C ASP A 141 20.20 -1.69 5.39
N GLY A 142 20.05 -0.58 4.66
CA GLY A 142 18.88 0.29 4.74
C GLY A 142 17.59 -0.35 4.23
N GLU A 143 17.69 -1.43 3.45
CA GLU A 143 16.56 -2.18 2.87
C GLU A 143 16.16 -3.38 3.72
N GLY A 144 16.96 -3.71 4.75
CA GLY A 144 16.69 -4.80 5.68
C GLY A 144 17.31 -6.14 5.29
N HIS A 145 18.21 -6.15 4.30
CA HIS A 145 19.01 -7.31 3.91
C HIS A 145 20.29 -7.42 4.74
N GLY A 146 20.79 -8.63 4.88
CA GLY A 146 22.04 -8.88 5.58
C GLY A 146 23.24 -8.33 4.83
N ALA A 147 23.91 -7.31 5.39
CA ALA A 147 25.08 -6.68 4.78
C ALA A 147 26.40 -7.31 5.21
N ALA A 148 26.44 -7.94 6.39
CA ALA A 148 27.67 -8.56 6.93
C ALA A 148 27.36 -9.68 7.91
N GLY A 149 28.38 -10.51 8.25
CA GLY A 149 28.32 -11.55 9.28
C GLY A 149 27.30 -12.65 8.98
N LEU A 150 26.73 -13.23 10.04
CA LEU A 150 25.70 -14.26 9.93
C LEU A 150 24.42 -13.73 9.28
N GLU A 151 24.10 -12.44 9.44
CA GLU A 151 22.97 -11.80 8.77
C GLU A 151 23.09 -11.88 7.25
N ALA A 152 24.29 -11.65 6.69
CA ALA A 152 24.53 -11.79 5.25
C ALA A 152 24.59 -13.26 4.82
N ALA A 153 25.24 -14.12 5.63
CA ALA A 153 25.40 -15.53 5.28
C ALA A 153 24.07 -16.30 5.25
N PHE A 154 23.10 -15.90 6.05
CA PHE A 154 21.78 -16.54 6.17
C PHE A 154 20.64 -15.64 5.70
N ASP A 155 20.91 -14.63 4.87
CA ASP A 155 19.91 -13.64 4.46
C ASP A 155 18.68 -14.28 3.83
N GLU A 156 18.84 -15.19 2.88
CA GLU A 156 17.75 -15.92 2.24
C GLU A 156 16.92 -16.74 3.22
N LEU A 157 17.58 -17.41 4.17
CA LEU A 157 16.91 -18.22 5.19
C LEU A 157 16.12 -17.35 6.18
N LEU A 158 16.71 -16.23 6.59
CA LEU A 158 16.11 -15.30 7.56
C LEU A 158 14.96 -14.50 6.95
N THR A 159 15.05 -14.17 5.69
CA THR A 159 13.98 -13.48 4.94
C THR A 159 12.85 -14.44 4.54
N GLY A 160 13.16 -15.76 4.50
CA GLY A 160 12.19 -16.79 4.13
C GLY A 160 11.76 -16.68 2.68
N SER A 161 10.49 -16.98 2.40
CA SER A 161 9.92 -16.86 1.04
C SER A 161 9.80 -15.41 0.54
N GLY A 162 10.29 -14.44 1.30
CA GLY A 162 10.37 -13.04 0.90
C GLY A 162 9.03 -12.30 0.75
N ALA A 163 7.93 -13.01 0.78
CA ALA A 163 6.61 -12.41 0.72
C ALA A 163 6.22 -11.93 2.13
N GLY A 164 6.45 -10.66 2.43
CA GLY A 164 5.74 -10.00 3.51
C GLY A 164 4.23 -10.04 3.24
N ASP A 165 3.44 -9.90 4.28
CA ASP A 165 2.00 -9.81 4.13
C ASP A 165 1.64 -8.71 3.13
N THR A 166 0.71 -9.00 2.23
CA THR A 166 0.28 -8.06 1.20
C THR A 166 -1.08 -7.47 1.58
N LEU A 167 -1.16 -6.15 1.59
CA LEU A 167 -2.38 -5.43 1.87
C LEU A 167 -3.02 -4.97 0.56
N LEU A 168 -4.21 -5.48 0.28
CA LEU A 168 -5.01 -5.08 -0.88
C LEU A 168 -5.99 -3.98 -0.47
N CYS A 169 -5.81 -2.80 -1.04
CA CYS A 169 -6.66 -1.62 -0.81
C CYS A 169 -7.49 -1.33 -2.06
N THR A 170 -8.81 -1.42 -1.96
CA THR A 170 -9.70 -0.99 -3.03
C THR A 170 -9.99 0.51 -2.90
N VAL A 171 -9.59 1.29 -3.91
CA VAL A 171 -9.70 2.74 -3.88
C VAL A 171 -10.63 3.28 -4.99
N ASN A 172 -11.17 4.47 -4.79
CA ASN A 172 -11.86 5.22 -5.83
C ASN A 172 -10.89 6.11 -6.62
N ALA A 173 -11.38 6.84 -7.62
CA ALA A 173 -10.58 7.75 -8.44
C ALA A 173 -9.89 8.88 -7.64
N GLN A 174 -10.34 9.18 -6.41
CA GLN A 174 -9.75 10.16 -5.50
C GLN A 174 -8.78 9.52 -4.49
N GLY A 175 -8.47 8.23 -4.63
CA GLY A 175 -7.58 7.50 -3.72
C GLY A 175 -8.17 7.15 -2.36
N LYS A 176 -9.48 7.37 -2.14
CA LYS A 176 -10.15 6.98 -0.89
C LYS A 176 -10.52 5.51 -0.91
N LEU A 177 -10.44 4.87 0.25
CA LEU A 177 -10.87 3.48 0.41
C LEU A 177 -12.35 3.31 0.10
N ARG A 178 -12.69 2.25 -0.65
CA ARG A 178 -14.08 1.81 -0.91
C ARG A 178 -14.51 0.67 0.00
N ALA A 179 -13.56 -0.10 0.49
CA ALA A 179 -13.76 -1.22 1.39
C ALA A 179 -12.61 -1.31 2.40
N GLU A 180 -12.80 -2.06 3.46
CA GLU A 180 -11.71 -2.36 4.39
C GLU A 180 -10.56 -3.06 3.68
N PRO A 181 -9.29 -2.71 4.00
CA PRO A 181 -8.13 -3.35 3.43
C PRO A 181 -8.08 -4.84 3.78
N VAL A 182 -7.75 -5.68 2.83
CA VAL A 182 -7.65 -7.13 3.00
C VAL A 182 -6.19 -7.53 3.08
N LEU A 183 -5.82 -8.21 4.15
CA LEU A 183 -4.49 -8.79 4.33
C LEU A 183 -4.46 -10.18 3.68
N THR A 184 -3.47 -10.43 2.82
CA THR A 184 -3.26 -11.70 2.10
C THR A 184 -1.82 -12.16 2.19
#